data_f5facbbbe476eff69411229bed40c161
#
_entry.id   f5facbbbe476eff69411229bed40c161
#
_cell.length_a   1.000
_cell.length_b   1.000
_cell.length_c   1.000
_cell.angle_alpha   90.00
_cell.angle_beta   90.00
_cell.angle_gamma   90.00
#
_symmetry.space_group_name_H-M   'P 1'
#
loop_
_entity.id
_entity.type
_entity.pdbx_description
1 polymer ?
#
loop_
_entity_poly.entity_id
_entity_poly.type
_entity_poly.pdbx_seq_one_letter_code
_entity_poly.pdbx_strand_id
1 'polypeptide(L)'
;MSTPTTTIQQSRRAIGMGVALALDQATKWLVTTLYVPPGGVEFTPFLNLVFWRNPGVTFGLFDGHGELGRWILTALALAITVALAIWLRRTERRLGAVALGLVMGGALGNVVDRVRVGAVTDFIDLHLAGRHWPAFNIADVAVVTGVVILLLDDHLNARREARTARRSS
;
A
#
# COMPACT_ATOMS: atom_id res chain seq x y z
N MET A 1 -27.55 -16.22 -13.33
CA MET A 1 -27.95 -15.68 -12.01
C MET A 1 -26.73 -15.83 -11.08
N SER A 2 -26.07 -14.73 -10.70
CA SER A 2 -24.95 -14.75 -9.76
C SER A 2 -25.46 -15.03 -8.36
N THR A 3 -24.86 -16.02 -7.66
CA THR A 3 -25.25 -16.39 -6.30
C THR A 3 -25.01 -15.23 -5.32
N PRO A 4 -25.84 -15.05 -4.27
CA PRO A 4 -25.68 -13.96 -3.28
C PRO A 4 -24.30 -13.89 -2.62
N THR A 5 -23.65 -15.02 -2.48
CA THR A 5 -22.28 -15.15 -1.94
C THR A 5 -21.23 -14.39 -2.76
N THR A 6 -21.39 -14.37 -4.09
CA THR A 6 -20.47 -13.69 -5.02
C THR A 6 -20.53 -12.17 -4.86
N THR A 7 -21.72 -11.62 -4.65
CA THR A 7 -21.94 -10.18 -4.50
C THR A 7 -21.36 -9.64 -3.20
N ILE A 8 -21.55 -10.33 -2.06
CA ILE A 8 -21.01 -9.94 -0.75
C ILE A 8 -19.47 -9.98 -0.76
N GLN A 9 -18.91 -10.96 -1.43
CA GLN A 9 -17.46 -11.12 -1.52
C GLN A 9 -16.82 -10.05 -2.43
N GLN A 10 -17.47 -9.70 -3.52
CA GLN A 10 -17.04 -8.60 -4.40
C GLN A 10 -17.10 -7.25 -3.67
N SER A 11 -18.15 -6.99 -2.89
CA SER A 11 -18.27 -5.76 -2.10
C SER A 11 -17.11 -5.61 -1.09
N ARG A 12 -16.73 -6.67 -0.38
CA ARG A 12 -15.63 -6.63 0.60
C ARG A 12 -14.26 -6.40 -0.04
N ARG A 13 -14.03 -6.94 -1.23
CA ARG A 13 -12.82 -6.70 -2.03
C ARG A 13 -12.68 -5.24 -2.41
N ALA A 14 -13.79 -4.65 -2.90
CA ALA A 14 -13.84 -3.24 -3.25
C ALA A 14 -13.71 -2.31 -2.04
N ILE A 15 -14.25 -2.69 -0.87
CA ILE A 15 -14.16 -1.91 0.36
C ILE A 15 -12.70 -1.75 0.81
N GLY A 16 -11.93 -2.85 0.90
CA GLY A 16 -10.53 -2.77 1.33
C GLY A 16 -9.69 -1.86 0.44
N MET A 17 -9.84 -1.99 -0.86
CA MET A 17 -9.15 -1.15 -1.84
C MET A 17 -9.61 0.31 -1.75
N GLY A 18 -10.93 0.54 -1.69
CA GLY A 18 -11.49 1.90 -1.63
C GLY A 18 -11.10 2.63 -0.34
N VAL A 19 -11.11 1.94 0.80
CA VAL A 19 -10.72 2.53 2.10
C VAL A 19 -9.24 2.90 2.09
N ALA A 20 -8.35 2.00 1.65
CA ALA A 20 -6.92 2.29 1.60
C ALA A 20 -6.61 3.49 0.69
N LEU A 21 -7.20 3.51 -0.52
CA LEU A 21 -7.03 4.61 -1.47
C LEU A 21 -7.60 5.93 -0.92
N ALA A 22 -8.80 5.91 -0.33
CA ALA A 22 -9.45 7.10 0.20
C ALA A 22 -8.68 7.69 1.39
N LEU A 23 -8.22 6.85 2.32
CA LEU A 23 -7.42 7.29 3.47
C LEU A 23 -6.08 7.87 3.02
N ASP A 24 -5.40 7.22 2.08
CA ASP A 24 -4.15 7.71 1.52
C ASP A 24 -4.33 9.09 0.87
N GLN A 25 -5.28 9.23 -0.04
CA GLN A 25 -5.50 10.48 -0.74
C GLN A 25 -6.02 11.60 0.18
N ALA A 26 -6.86 11.27 1.17
CA ALA A 26 -7.35 12.24 2.15
C ALA A 26 -6.21 12.76 3.05
N THR A 27 -5.34 11.88 3.54
CA THR A 27 -4.19 12.27 4.36
C THR A 27 -3.16 13.07 3.56
N LYS A 28 -2.87 12.68 2.34
CA LYS A 28 -2.01 13.43 1.42
C LYS A 28 -2.58 14.82 1.11
N TRP A 29 -3.87 14.91 0.84
CA TRP A 29 -4.55 16.20 0.66
C TRP A 29 -4.45 17.06 1.91
N LEU A 30 -4.73 16.51 3.09
CA LEU A 30 -4.61 17.24 4.35
C LEU A 30 -3.20 17.79 4.55
N VAL A 31 -2.17 16.97 4.39
CA VAL A 31 -0.77 17.40 4.57
C VAL A 31 -0.35 18.42 3.54
N THR A 32 -0.82 18.33 2.30
CA THR A 32 -0.53 19.34 1.25
C THR A 32 -1.23 20.66 1.48
N THR A 33 -2.35 20.70 2.23
CA THR A 33 -3.05 21.92 2.60
C THR A 33 -2.52 22.55 3.90
N LEU A 34 -1.88 21.77 4.76
CA LEU A 34 -1.21 22.27 5.94
C LEU A 34 0.15 22.88 5.55
N TYR A 35 0.51 23.97 6.22
CA TYR A 35 1.87 24.46 6.11
C TYR A 35 2.80 23.62 6.99
N VAL A 36 3.56 22.75 6.36
CA VAL A 36 4.64 22.01 7.02
C VAL A 36 5.96 22.72 6.71
N PRO A 37 6.66 23.28 7.71
CA PRO A 37 7.91 24.01 7.49
C PRO A 37 9.01 23.07 6.97
N PRO A 38 10.03 23.62 6.29
CA PRO A 38 11.25 22.88 5.99
C PRO A 38 11.85 22.27 7.26
N GLY A 39 12.15 20.97 7.22
CA GLY A 39 12.60 20.20 8.38
C GLY A 39 11.49 19.49 9.16
N GLY A 40 10.22 19.74 8.81
CA GLY A 40 9.08 19.06 9.42
C GLY A 40 8.62 19.66 10.75
N VAL A 41 7.62 19.02 11.33
CA VAL A 41 7.07 19.32 12.66
C VAL A 41 7.22 18.06 13.53
N GLU A 42 7.87 18.21 14.67
CA GLU A 42 7.94 17.13 15.66
C GLU A 42 6.55 16.91 16.27
N PHE A 43 5.98 15.74 15.99
CA PHE A 43 4.68 15.35 16.50
C PHE A 43 4.80 14.55 17.79
N THR A 44 5.81 13.71 17.87
CA THR A 44 6.22 12.96 19.08
C THR A 44 7.75 12.79 19.08
N PRO A 45 8.38 12.37 20.21
CA PRO A 45 9.82 12.14 20.28
C PRO A 45 10.38 11.10 19.29
N PHE A 46 9.54 10.44 18.51
CA PHE A 46 9.94 9.41 17.54
C PHE A 46 9.23 9.53 16.19
N LEU A 47 8.40 10.58 16.01
CA LEU A 47 7.62 10.79 14.79
C LEU A 47 7.55 12.26 14.43
N ASN A 48 7.98 12.60 13.22
CA ASN A 48 7.81 13.91 12.62
C ASN A 48 6.76 13.87 11.51
N LEU A 49 6.04 14.97 11.35
CA LEU A 49 5.28 15.25 10.14
C LEU A 49 6.17 16.05 9.20
N VAL A 50 6.47 15.48 8.04
CA VAL A 50 7.29 16.11 6.99
C VAL A 50 6.49 16.30 5.72
N PHE A 51 6.99 17.10 4.79
CA PHE A 51 6.46 17.20 3.45
C PHE A 51 7.57 16.88 2.46
N TRP A 52 7.55 15.67 1.91
CA TRP A 52 8.55 15.21 0.98
C TRP A 52 7.92 14.75 -0.34
N ARG A 53 8.48 15.22 -1.45
CA ARG A 53 8.12 14.75 -2.80
C ARG A 53 9.12 13.70 -3.23
N ASN A 54 8.70 12.43 -3.22
CA ASN A 54 9.52 11.29 -3.55
C ASN A 54 9.35 10.93 -5.04
N PRO A 55 10.33 11.21 -5.90
CA PRO A 55 10.27 10.88 -7.31
C PRO A 55 10.40 9.37 -7.58
N GLY A 56 10.66 8.57 -6.54
CA GLY A 56 10.83 7.12 -6.64
C GLY A 56 12.28 6.68 -6.87
N VAL A 57 13.25 7.57 -6.64
CA VAL A 57 14.69 7.32 -6.89
C VAL A 57 15.39 7.14 -5.54
N THR A 58 15.14 6.04 -4.86
CA THR A 58 15.76 5.78 -3.54
C THR A 58 17.23 5.36 -3.62
N PHE A 59 17.78 5.07 -4.81
CA PHE A 59 19.16 4.58 -4.97
C PHE A 59 19.96 5.25 -6.09
N GLY A 60 19.59 6.45 -6.56
CA GLY A 60 20.36 7.14 -7.62
C GLY A 60 20.35 6.44 -8.99
N LEU A 61 19.61 5.34 -9.14
CA LEU A 61 19.60 4.49 -10.34
C LEU A 61 19.04 5.21 -11.58
N PHE A 62 18.39 6.35 -11.41
CA PHE A 62 17.76 7.11 -12.50
C PHE A 62 18.00 8.63 -12.34
N ASP A 63 19.08 9.04 -11.70
CA ASP A 63 19.51 10.44 -11.66
C ASP A 63 19.71 10.95 -13.10
N GLY A 64 18.90 11.91 -13.51
CA GLY A 64 18.84 12.45 -14.87
C GLY A 64 17.64 12.03 -15.72
N HIS A 65 16.87 11.01 -15.32
CA HIS A 65 15.69 10.53 -16.04
C HIS A 65 14.39 10.63 -15.20
N GLY A 66 14.19 11.69 -14.45
CA GLY A 66 13.06 11.85 -13.51
C GLY A 66 11.69 11.51 -14.10
N GLU A 67 11.41 11.90 -15.34
CA GLU A 67 10.16 11.55 -16.02
C GLU A 67 10.09 10.06 -16.41
N LEU A 68 11.16 9.50 -16.94
CA LEU A 68 11.19 8.09 -17.34
C LEU A 68 11.06 7.18 -16.12
N GLY A 69 11.80 7.45 -15.03
CA GLY A 69 11.70 6.71 -13.77
C GLY A 69 10.29 6.73 -13.20
N ARG A 70 9.65 7.90 -13.19
CA ARG A 70 8.25 8.08 -12.80
C ARG A 70 7.31 7.14 -13.57
N TRP A 71 7.41 7.10 -14.90
CA TRP A 71 6.53 6.30 -15.73
C TRP A 71 6.81 4.80 -15.64
N ILE A 72 8.08 4.40 -15.50
CA ILE A 72 8.46 2.99 -15.25
C ILE A 72 7.85 2.51 -13.93
N LEU A 73 7.99 3.27 -12.84
CA LEU A 73 7.42 2.90 -11.54
C LEU A 73 5.89 2.89 -11.57
N THR A 74 5.27 3.81 -12.29
CA THR A 74 3.82 3.85 -12.48
C THR A 74 3.34 2.62 -13.24
N ALA A 75 3.99 2.28 -14.36
CA ALA A 75 3.66 1.10 -15.16
C ALA A 75 3.85 -0.20 -14.37
N LEU A 76 4.93 -0.31 -13.60
CA LEU A 76 5.19 -1.46 -12.72
C LEU A 76 4.10 -1.60 -11.65
N ALA A 77 3.74 -0.51 -10.97
CA ALA A 77 2.67 -0.52 -9.96
C ALA A 77 1.32 -0.92 -10.57
N LEU A 78 0.99 -0.44 -11.75
CA LEU A 78 -0.22 -0.83 -12.48
C LEU A 78 -0.18 -2.30 -12.89
N ALA A 79 0.94 -2.81 -13.42
CA ALA A 79 1.09 -4.21 -13.79
C ALA A 79 0.91 -5.14 -12.58
N ILE A 80 1.53 -4.80 -11.45
CA ILE A 80 1.34 -5.53 -10.18
C ILE A 80 -0.12 -5.47 -9.74
N THR A 81 -0.76 -4.30 -9.80
CA THR A 81 -2.18 -4.13 -9.44
C THR A 81 -3.09 -5.01 -10.30
N VAL A 82 -2.84 -5.09 -11.61
CA VAL A 82 -3.58 -5.97 -12.52
C VAL A 82 -3.37 -7.45 -12.16
N ALA A 83 -2.14 -7.87 -11.91
CA ALA A 83 -1.84 -9.23 -11.49
C ALA A 83 -2.55 -9.60 -10.17
N LEU A 84 -2.53 -8.69 -9.19
CA LEU A 84 -3.25 -8.86 -7.92
C LEU A 84 -4.77 -8.87 -8.11
N ALA A 85 -5.31 -8.10 -9.05
CA ALA A 85 -6.73 -8.13 -9.39
C ALA A 85 -7.17 -9.47 -9.99
N ILE A 86 -6.31 -10.08 -10.83
CA ILE A 86 -6.54 -11.43 -11.35
C ILE A 86 -6.50 -12.47 -10.23
N TRP A 87 -5.52 -12.38 -9.35
CA TRP A 87 -5.43 -13.25 -8.17
C TRP A 87 -6.63 -13.07 -7.24
N LEU A 88 -7.03 -11.85 -6.99
CA LEU A 88 -8.20 -11.53 -6.18
C LEU A 88 -9.49 -12.20 -6.69
N ARG A 89 -9.68 -12.31 -8.00
CA ARG A 89 -10.84 -13.00 -8.59
C ARG A 89 -10.91 -14.48 -8.22
N ARG A 90 -9.74 -15.10 -7.99
CA ARG A 90 -9.60 -16.52 -7.64
C ARG A 90 -9.55 -16.77 -6.12
N THR A 91 -9.45 -15.71 -5.33
CA THR A 91 -9.32 -15.81 -3.86
C THR A 91 -10.69 -15.94 -3.22
N GLU A 92 -10.95 -17.04 -2.53
CA GLU A 92 -12.20 -17.28 -1.79
C GLU A 92 -12.10 -16.86 -0.33
N ARG A 93 -10.89 -16.78 0.22
CA ARG A 93 -10.62 -16.43 1.61
C ARG A 93 -10.88 -14.96 1.86
N ARG A 94 -11.66 -14.66 2.92
CA ARG A 94 -12.04 -13.30 3.26
C ARG A 94 -10.83 -12.42 3.64
N LEU A 95 -9.92 -13.00 4.44
CA LEU A 95 -8.73 -12.27 4.91
C LEU A 95 -7.78 -11.96 3.74
N GLY A 96 -7.50 -12.94 2.89
CA GLY A 96 -6.72 -12.74 1.68
C GLY A 96 -7.35 -11.70 0.73
N ALA A 97 -8.68 -11.67 0.61
CA ALA A 97 -9.37 -10.69 -0.22
C ALA A 97 -9.22 -9.26 0.32
N VAL A 98 -9.31 -9.05 1.63
CA VAL A 98 -9.07 -7.75 2.27
C VAL A 98 -7.62 -7.32 2.09
N ALA A 99 -6.69 -8.23 2.34
CA ALA A 99 -5.25 -7.98 2.21
C ALA A 99 -4.86 -7.57 0.78
N LEU A 100 -5.34 -8.30 -0.23
CA LEU A 100 -5.15 -7.92 -1.64
C LEU A 100 -5.75 -6.55 -1.95
N GLY A 101 -6.94 -6.24 -1.38
CA GLY A 101 -7.56 -4.94 -1.49
C GLY A 101 -6.68 -3.82 -0.92
N LEU A 102 -6.08 -4.02 0.26
CA LEU A 102 -5.15 -3.06 0.87
C LEU A 102 -3.93 -2.81 -0.02
N VAL A 103 -3.29 -3.88 -0.52
CA VAL A 103 -2.12 -3.75 -1.41
C VAL A 103 -2.47 -2.99 -2.67
N MET A 104 -3.59 -3.33 -3.31
CA MET A 104 -4.04 -2.67 -4.54
C MET A 104 -4.41 -1.20 -4.29
N GLY A 105 -5.11 -0.90 -3.18
CA GLY A 105 -5.50 0.46 -2.81
C GLY A 105 -4.30 1.36 -2.54
N GLY A 106 -3.31 0.86 -1.80
CA GLY A 106 -2.05 1.56 -1.57
C GLY A 106 -1.25 1.78 -2.85
N ALA A 107 -1.08 0.72 -3.68
CA ALA A 107 -0.38 0.86 -4.95
C ALA A 107 -1.04 1.91 -5.86
N LEU A 108 -2.37 1.91 -5.95
CA LEU A 108 -3.13 2.91 -6.72
C LEU A 108 -2.99 4.32 -6.13
N GLY A 109 -2.94 4.48 -4.80
CA GLY A 109 -2.68 5.76 -4.15
C GLY A 109 -1.38 6.40 -4.62
N ASN A 110 -0.30 5.63 -4.63
CA ASN A 110 0.99 6.07 -5.12
C ASN A 110 1.04 6.27 -6.65
N VAL A 111 0.21 5.54 -7.42
CA VAL A 111 0.01 5.79 -8.86
C VAL A 111 -0.68 7.13 -9.09
N VAL A 112 -1.76 7.42 -8.35
CA VAL A 112 -2.48 8.70 -8.45
C VAL A 112 -1.55 9.88 -8.23
N ASP A 113 -0.69 9.84 -7.22
CA ASP A 113 0.30 10.89 -6.96
C ASP A 113 1.26 11.06 -8.13
N ARG A 114 1.84 9.97 -8.63
CA ARG A 114 2.77 10.02 -9.76
C ARG A 114 2.13 10.61 -11.02
N VAL A 115 0.90 10.28 -11.29
CA VAL A 115 0.16 10.81 -12.46
C VAL A 115 -0.17 12.29 -12.28
N ARG A 116 -0.63 12.70 -11.06
CA ARG A 116 -1.11 14.07 -10.82
C ARG A 116 0.01 15.08 -10.59
N VAL A 117 1.00 14.72 -9.79
CA VAL A 117 2.02 15.67 -9.32
C VAL A 117 3.46 15.26 -9.63
N GLY A 118 3.66 14.15 -10.30
CA GLY A 118 4.98 13.69 -10.75
C GLY A 118 5.80 12.93 -9.72
N ALA A 119 5.39 12.92 -8.47
CA ALA A 119 6.12 12.30 -7.36
C ALA A 119 5.13 11.81 -6.30
N VAL A 120 5.54 10.85 -5.49
CA VAL A 120 4.76 10.40 -4.33
C VAL A 120 4.92 11.40 -3.19
N THR A 121 3.83 11.70 -2.49
CA THR A 121 3.84 12.53 -1.29
C THR A 121 4.06 11.67 -0.06
N ASP A 122 5.24 11.80 0.57
CA ASP A 122 5.60 11.13 1.81
C ASP A 122 5.59 12.15 2.94
N PHE A 123 5.02 11.78 4.09
CA PHE A 123 4.80 12.73 5.17
C PHE A 123 5.01 12.17 6.58
N ILE A 124 5.24 10.86 6.71
CA ILE A 124 5.54 10.20 7.98
C ILE A 124 7.04 9.97 8.06
N ASP A 125 7.71 10.60 9.00
CA ASP A 125 9.13 10.41 9.28
C ASP A 125 9.28 9.81 10.68
N LEU A 126 9.60 8.52 10.74
CA LEU A 126 9.92 7.85 12.00
C LEU A 126 11.41 7.97 12.30
N HIS A 127 11.73 8.33 13.53
CA HIS A 127 13.11 8.43 13.97
C HIS A 127 13.33 7.89 15.39
N LEU A 128 14.55 7.44 15.64
CA LEU A 128 14.98 7.02 16.96
C LEU A 128 16.45 7.36 17.15
N ALA A 129 16.77 8.07 18.24
CA ALA A 129 18.13 8.47 18.59
C ALA A 129 18.89 9.17 17.42
N GLY A 130 18.21 10.05 16.68
CA GLY A 130 18.77 10.79 15.56
C GLY A 130 18.94 10.01 14.26
N ARG A 131 18.44 8.77 14.21
CA ARG A 131 18.38 7.96 12.99
C ARG A 131 16.96 7.98 12.45
N HIS A 132 16.80 8.41 11.20
CA HIS A 132 15.54 8.51 10.51
C HIS A 132 15.32 7.32 9.61
N TRP A 133 14.08 6.79 9.61
CA TRP A 133 13.59 5.90 8.57
C TRP A 133 13.23 6.74 7.35
N PRO A 134 13.40 6.24 6.11
CA PRO A 134 12.91 6.95 4.94
C PRO A 134 11.44 7.34 5.09
N ALA A 135 11.10 8.58 4.78
CA ALA A 135 9.73 9.05 4.88
C ALA A 135 8.79 8.21 4.02
N PHE A 136 7.55 8.00 4.49
CA PHE A 136 6.53 7.18 3.84
C PHE A 136 5.13 7.78 4.05
N ASN A 137 4.11 7.12 3.51
CA ASN A 137 2.72 7.56 3.54
C ASN A 137 1.76 6.41 3.89
N ILE A 138 0.44 6.69 3.90
CA ILE A 138 -0.59 5.70 4.22
C ILE A 138 -0.70 4.60 3.15
N ALA A 139 -0.43 4.91 1.87
CA ALA A 139 -0.39 3.89 0.83
C ALA A 139 0.67 2.82 1.12
N ASP A 140 1.86 3.22 1.58
CA ASP A 140 2.94 2.29 1.91
C ASP A 140 2.56 1.43 3.13
N VAL A 141 1.94 2.02 4.15
CA VAL A 141 1.38 1.28 5.30
C VAL A 141 0.36 0.25 4.84
N ALA A 142 -0.54 0.62 3.92
CA ALA A 142 -1.55 -0.29 3.40
C ALA A 142 -0.92 -1.45 2.60
N VAL A 143 0.08 -1.17 1.77
CA VAL A 143 0.83 -2.20 1.02
C VAL A 143 1.52 -3.16 1.98
N VAL A 144 2.31 -2.66 2.93
CA VAL A 144 3.04 -3.50 3.88
C VAL A 144 2.09 -4.33 4.74
N THR A 145 1.04 -3.70 5.27
CA THR A 145 0.01 -4.39 6.08
C THR A 145 -0.68 -5.49 5.27
N GLY A 146 -1.06 -5.21 4.04
CA GLY A 146 -1.69 -6.19 3.16
C GLY A 146 -0.76 -7.37 2.87
N VAL A 147 0.51 -7.13 2.58
CA VAL A 147 1.51 -8.19 2.36
C VAL A 147 1.69 -9.04 3.61
N VAL A 148 1.83 -8.43 4.78
CA VAL A 148 1.96 -9.17 6.06
C VAL A 148 0.74 -10.05 6.31
N ILE A 149 -0.48 -9.52 6.08
CA ILE A 149 -1.71 -10.31 6.23
C ILE A 149 -1.75 -11.49 5.26
N LEU A 150 -1.33 -11.32 3.99
CA LEU A 150 -1.27 -12.41 3.02
C LEU A 150 -0.33 -13.52 3.48
N LEU A 151 0.86 -13.18 3.92
CA LEU A 151 1.85 -14.14 4.40
C LEU A 151 1.35 -14.89 5.64
N LEU A 152 0.70 -14.21 6.57
CA LEU A 152 0.11 -14.82 7.75
C LEU A 152 -1.06 -15.74 7.40
N ASP A 153 -1.96 -15.33 6.50
CA ASP A 153 -3.10 -16.14 6.06
C ASP A 153 -2.63 -17.43 5.39
N ASP A 154 -1.63 -17.35 4.53
CA ASP A 154 -1.03 -18.52 3.88
C ASP A 154 -0.35 -19.46 4.88
N HIS A 155 0.43 -18.92 5.79
CA HIS A 155 1.11 -19.71 6.81
C HIS A 155 0.12 -20.45 7.74
N LEU A 156 -0.93 -19.76 8.18
CA LEU A 156 -1.95 -20.34 9.04
C LEU A 156 -2.75 -21.45 8.34
N ASN A 157 -3.02 -21.29 7.05
CA ASN A 157 -3.74 -22.29 6.28
C ASN A 157 -2.89 -23.53 5.99
N ALA A 158 -1.62 -23.37 5.63
CA ALA A 158 -0.70 -24.49 5.45
C ALA A 158 -0.59 -25.33 6.75
N ARG A 159 -0.54 -24.70 7.90
CA ARG A 159 -0.56 -25.40 9.20
C ARG A 159 -1.87 -26.15 9.47
N ARG A 160 -3.01 -25.60 9.08
CA ARG A 160 -4.32 -26.24 9.24
C ARG A 160 -4.41 -27.49 8.36
N GLU A 161 -4.01 -27.41 7.11
CA GLU A 161 -4.00 -28.52 6.17
C GLU A 161 -3.09 -29.66 6.65
N ALA A 162 -1.87 -29.36 7.09
CA ALA A 162 -0.94 -30.33 7.63
C ALA A 162 -1.49 -31.02 8.89
N ARG A 163 -2.23 -30.29 9.75
CA ARG A 163 -2.84 -30.86 10.96
C ARG A 163 -4.03 -31.77 10.64
N THR A 164 -4.80 -31.43 9.61
CA THR A 164 -5.93 -32.25 9.15
C THR A 164 -5.43 -33.55 8.53
N ALA A 165 -4.41 -33.46 7.67
CA ALA A 165 -3.78 -34.64 7.06
C ALA A 165 -3.23 -35.65 8.11
N ARG A 166 -2.62 -35.17 9.20
CA ARG A 166 -2.12 -36.00 10.30
C ARG A 166 -3.22 -36.65 11.16
N ARG A 167 -4.46 -36.14 11.11
CA ARG A 167 -5.58 -36.73 11.85
C ARG A 167 -6.36 -37.76 11.06
N SER A 168 -6.16 -37.81 9.74
CA SER A 168 -6.80 -38.77 8.82
C SER A 168 -5.91 -39.96 8.45
N SER A 169 -4.66 -39.94 8.88
CA SER A 169 -3.72 -41.07 8.81
C SER A 169 -3.66 -41.85 10.14
#